data_d17d3b7bf411acaf6b73b080bce87258
#
_entry.id   d17d3b7bf411acaf6b73b080bce87258
#
_cell.length_a   1.000
_cell.length_b   1.000
_cell.length_c   1.000
_cell.angle_alpha   90.00
_cell.angle_beta   90.00
_cell.angle_gamma   90.00
#
_symmetry.space_group_name_H-M   'P 1'
#
loop_
_entity.id
_entity.type
_entity.pdbx_description
1 polymer ?
#
loop_
_entity_poly.entity_id
_entity_poly.type
_entity_poly.pdbx_seq_one_letter_code
_entity_poly.pdbx_strand_id
1 'polypeptide(L)'
;HPTTWKASGHVDSFDDPQIDCKNCKSRFRADHILESFKISADKASLEFINEELTKLEKEGKLKCPVCGSKTLTQAKRFSLMVKSNLGSPTEALSEENVVYLRPETCGGIYLEYKNTMDSTRVRLPFGIAQIGKAFRNEIIARQFIFRTREFEQMEMQYFLHPKQMQEKYEMWKKIRWDWYLEFGILEDDIRWYKHEKLAHYASEAYDIEYNFKYLGGFKEIEGIHARGNWDLSQHSKFSGVDLSYFDEKTKEKSIPHIMETSVGLNRLFLMFLDKAYTEENTGGETRIVLKFDKRLSPIKIAVFPLLKNKPELVDNAYKIFDKLRHKFMCEFDDNGNIGKRYRRQDEIGTPYCITFDFDSLKDNCVTVRDRDTMKQERINIDLLEKYFNDNLVS
;
A
#
# COMPACT_ATOMS: atom_id res chain seq x y z
N HIS A 1 -16.48 1.66 17.27
CA HIS A 1 -17.66 1.13 17.94
C HIS A 1 -18.27 -0.02 17.13
N PRO A 2 -18.78 -1.10 17.73
CA PRO A 2 -19.34 -2.26 16.98
C PRO A 2 -20.43 -1.90 15.98
N THR A 3 -21.28 -0.93 16.29
CA THR A 3 -22.39 -0.51 15.42
C THR A 3 -21.88 0.02 14.06
N THR A 4 -20.73 0.69 14.04
CA THR A 4 -20.10 1.15 12.80
C THR A 4 -19.83 -0.01 11.87
N TRP A 5 -19.26 -1.09 12.41
CA TRP A 5 -18.89 -2.29 11.64
C TRP A 5 -20.07 -3.21 11.35
N LYS A 6 -21.15 -3.13 12.13
CA LYS A 6 -22.44 -3.72 11.78
C LYS A 6 -23.09 -3.00 10.60
N ALA A 7 -23.08 -1.67 10.62
CA ALA A 7 -23.62 -0.87 9.53
C ALA A 7 -22.91 -1.17 8.19
N SER A 8 -21.59 -1.29 8.21
CA SER A 8 -20.79 -1.64 7.03
C SER A 8 -20.77 -3.15 6.71
N GLY A 9 -21.49 -3.99 7.47
CA GLY A 9 -21.58 -5.45 7.24
C GLY A 9 -20.34 -6.26 7.66
N HIS A 10 -19.26 -5.62 8.14
CA HIS A 10 -18.00 -6.31 8.47
C HIS A 10 -18.14 -7.30 9.63
N VAL A 11 -18.96 -6.99 10.64
CA VAL A 11 -19.15 -7.89 11.78
C VAL A 11 -19.83 -9.20 11.35
N ASP A 12 -20.71 -9.14 10.36
CA ASP A 12 -21.57 -10.25 10.00
C ASP A 12 -21.04 -11.09 8.84
N SER A 13 -20.17 -10.52 7.97
CA SER A 13 -19.79 -11.16 6.72
C SER A 13 -18.31 -11.07 6.35
N PHE A 14 -17.47 -10.45 7.19
CA PHE A 14 -16.04 -10.35 6.92
C PHE A 14 -15.29 -11.51 7.55
N ASP A 15 -15.41 -12.68 6.93
CA ASP A 15 -14.82 -13.93 7.42
C ASP A 15 -14.31 -14.79 6.27
N ASP A 16 -13.35 -15.68 6.60
CA ASP A 16 -12.84 -16.72 5.71
C ASP A 16 -13.24 -18.11 6.22
N PRO A 17 -13.59 -19.06 5.34
CA PRO A 17 -13.79 -20.45 5.73
C PRO A 17 -12.45 -21.10 6.08
N GLN A 18 -12.27 -21.50 7.33
CA GLN A 18 -11.02 -22.08 7.85
C GLN A 18 -11.16 -23.56 8.13
N ILE A 19 -10.13 -24.34 7.79
CA ILE A 19 -9.95 -25.76 8.11
C ILE A 19 -8.60 -25.98 8.80
N ASP A 20 -8.56 -26.79 9.85
CA ASP A 20 -7.37 -27.08 10.63
C ASP A 20 -6.90 -28.55 10.41
N CYS A 21 -5.59 -28.75 10.31
CA CYS A 21 -5.04 -30.10 10.36
C CYS A 21 -4.92 -30.57 11.83
N LYS A 22 -5.54 -31.72 12.17
CA LYS A 22 -5.48 -32.26 13.52
C LYS A 22 -4.10 -32.76 13.90
N ASN A 23 -3.26 -33.13 12.90
CA ASN A 23 -1.92 -33.66 13.10
C ASN A 23 -0.87 -32.55 13.32
N CYS A 24 -0.61 -31.71 12.32
CA CYS A 24 0.43 -30.69 12.38
C CYS A 24 -0.07 -29.32 12.87
N LYS A 25 -1.36 -29.17 13.19
CA LYS A 25 -2.01 -27.93 13.66
C LYS A 25 -1.95 -26.75 12.68
N SER A 26 -1.55 -27.01 11.44
CA SER A 26 -1.56 -25.97 10.40
C SER A 26 -3.00 -25.63 10.01
N ARG A 27 -3.23 -24.36 9.68
CA ARG A 27 -4.50 -23.78 9.29
C ARG A 27 -4.49 -23.39 7.82
N PHE A 28 -5.63 -23.55 7.16
CA PHE A 28 -5.78 -23.25 5.74
C PHE A 28 -7.14 -22.64 5.47
N ARG A 29 -7.22 -21.86 4.40
CA ARG A 29 -8.50 -21.47 3.83
C ARG A 29 -9.11 -22.70 3.12
N ALA A 30 -10.33 -23.01 3.47
CA ALA A 30 -11.02 -24.17 2.93
C ALA A 30 -11.38 -23.98 1.45
N ASP A 31 -11.76 -22.77 1.05
CA ASP A 31 -12.04 -22.41 -0.34
C ASP A 31 -10.79 -22.58 -1.24
N HIS A 32 -9.60 -22.17 -0.81
CA HIS A 32 -8.36 -22.39 -1.56
C HIS A 32 -8.01 -23.88 -1.72
N ILE A 33 -8.37 -24.71 -0.72
CA ILE A 33 -8.21 -26.17 -0.86
C ILE A 33 -9.14 -26.68 -1.97
N LEU A 34 -10.40 -26.26 -1.97
CA LEU A 34 -11.37 -26.66 -3.01
C LEU A 34 -10.96 -26.18 -4.40
N GLU A 35 -10.46 -24.96 -4.51
CA GLU A 35 -9.93 -24.40 -5.77
C GLU A 35 -8.77 -25.22 -6.34
N SER A 36 -7.91 -25.80 -5.49
CA SER A 36 -6.84 -26.70 -5.95
C SER A 36 -7.37 -27.95 -6.65
N PHE A 37 -8.63 -28.33 -6.37
CA PHE A 37 -9.36 -29.38 -7.06
C PHE A 37 -10.30 -28.87 -8.17
N LYS A 38 -10.16 -27.59 -8.57
CA LYS A 38 -10.99 -26.90 -9.57
C LYS A 38 -12.48 -26.79 -9.16
N ILE A 39 -12.76 -26.78 -7.87
CA ILE A 39 -14.09 -26.55 -7.30
C ILE A 39 -14.15 -25.08 -6.89
N SER A 40 -14.96 -24.28 -7.57
CA SER A 40 -15.13 -22.85 -7.23
C SER A 40 -15.92 -22.72 -5.92
N ALA A 41 -15.26 -22.21 -4.90
CA ALA A 41 -15.82 -22.03 -3.55
C ALA A 41 -15.75 -20.58 -3.04
N ASP A 42 -15.37 -19.64 -3.88
CA ASP A 42 -15.35 -18.23 -3.53
C ASP A 42 -16.76 -17.74 -3.16
N LYS A 43 -16.90 -17.15 -1.97
CA LYS A 43 -18.19 -16.72 -1.37
C LYS A 43 -19.26 -17.83 -1.27
N ALA A 44 -18.85 -19.10 -1.31
CA ALA A 44 -19.76 -20.22 -1.12
C ALA A 44 -20.24 -20.30 0.34
N SER A 45 -21.42 -20.91 0.54
CA SER A 45 -21.91 -21.18 1.89
C SER A 45 -21.01 -22.17 2.61
N LEU A 46 -20.98 -22.09 3.94
CA LEU A 46 -20.18 -23.00 4.76
C LEU A 46 -20.65 -24.46 4.60
N GLU A 47 -21.94 -24.63 4.41
CA GLU A 47 -22.57 -25.93 4.12
C GLU A 47 -22.00 -26.52 2.84
N PHE A 48 -22.04 -25.80 1.73
CA PHE A 48 -21.48 -26.20 0.45
C PHE A 48 -20.00 -26.59 0.57
N ILE A 49 -19.21 -25.74 1.24
CA ILE A 49 -17.76 -25.98 1.45
C ILE A 49 -17.56 -27.31 2.20
N ASN A 50 -18.31 -27.55 3.28
CA ASN A 50 -18.18 -28.76 4.07
C ASN A 50 -18.68 -30.01 3.32
N GLU A 51 -19.72 -29.91 2.49
CA GLU A 51 -20.18 -30.99 1.63
C GLU A 51 -19.10 -31.41 0.63
N GLU A 52 -18.48 -30.44 -0.07
CA GLU A 52 -17.43 -30.72 -1.05
C GLU A 52 -16.14 -31.26 -0.38
N LEU A 53 -15.73 -30.73 0.78
CA LEU A 53 -14.63 -31.30 1.55
C LEU A 53 -14.92 -32.75 1.99
N THR A 54 -16.14 -33.04 2.40
CA THR A 54 -16.56 -34.41 2.80
C THR A 54 -16.52 -35.37 1.62
N LYS A 55 -16.89 -34.92 0.41
CA LYS A 55 -16.76 -35.73 -0.81
C LYS A 55 -15.31 -36.08 -1.10
N LEU A 56 -14.42 -35.05 -1.06
CA LEU A 56 -12.99 -35.25 -1.27
C LEU A 56 -12.32 -36.12 -0.20
N GLU A 57 -12.81 -36.05 1.04
CA GLU A 57 -12.35 -36.94 2.14
C GLU A 57 -12.74 -38.38 1.87
N LYS A 58 -14.01 -38.68 1.50
CA LYS A 58 -14.48 -40.01 1.15
C LYS A 58 -13.73 -40.61 -0.05
N GLU A 59 -13.35 -39.79 -1.02
CA GLU A 59 -12.53 -40.18 -2.16
C GLU A 59 -11.04 -40.36 -1.81
N GLY A 60 -10.62 -40.05 -0.57
CA GLY A 60 -9.26 -40.16 -0.13
C GLY A 60 -8.31 -39.11 -0.73
N LYS A 61 -8.85 -38.09 -1.39
CA LYS A 61 -8.12 -37.01 -2.06
C LYS A 61 -7.72 -35.89 -1.10
N LEU A 62 -8.55 -35.63 -0.09
CA LEU A 62 -8.33 -34.55 0.88
C LEU A 62 -7.16 -34.88 1.79
N LYS A 63 -6.09 -34.06 1.72
CA LYS A 63 -4.88 -34.22 2.54
C LYS A 63 -4.36 -32.83 2.97
N CYS A 64 -3.73 -32.81 4.15
CA CYS A 64 -3.04 -31.61 4.61
C CYS A 64 -1.92 -31.23 3.65
N PRO A 65 -1.87 -30.00 3.11
CA PRO A 65 -0.82 -29.56 2.19
C PRO A 65 0.59 -29.57 2.82
N VAL A 66 0.68 -29.51 4.16
CA VAL A 66 1.98 -29.45 4.88
C VAL A 66 2.49 -30.84 5.26
N CYS A 67 1.66 -31.69 5.88
CA CYS A 67 2.14 -32.96 6.43
C CYS A 67 1.50 -34.20 5.77
N GLY A 68 0.65 -34.05 4.76
CA GLY A 68 0.00 -35.15 4.06
C GLY A 68 -1.06 -35.91 4.87
N SER A 69 -1.32 -35.54 6.13
CA SER A 69 -2.32 -36.17 6.99
C SER A 69 -3.74 -36.04 6.38
N LYS A 70 -4.54 -37.09 6.51
CA LYS A 70 -5.94 -37.08 6.09
C LYS A 70 -6.90 -36.56 7.15
N THR A 71 -6.42 -36.25 8.37
CA THR A 71 -7.24 -35.82 9.49
C THR A 71 -7.35 -34.29 9.54
N LEU A 72 -8.32 -33.78 8.83
CA LEU A 72 -8.67 -32.35 8.84
C LEU A 72 -9.97 -32.12 9.65
N THR A 73 -10.21 -30.90 10.12
CA THR A 73 -11.48 -30.50 10.74
C THR A 73 -12.52 -30.19 9.67
N GLN A 74 -13.76 -30.03 10.04
CA GLN A 74 -14.72 -29.32 9.21
C GLN A 74 -14.33 -27.85 9.09
N ALA A 75 -14.73 -27.21 7.99
CA ALA A 75 -14.55 -25.78 7.82
C ALA A 75 -15.46 -25.00 8.79
N LYS A 76 -14.90 -23.92 9.32
CA LYS A 76 -15.59 -22.96 10.22
C LYS A 76 -15.35 -21.56 9.72
N ARG A 77 -16.28 -20.64 9.96
CA ARG A 77 -16.08 -19.22 9.71
C ARG A 77 -15.02 -18.67 10.66
N PHE A 78 -14.08 -17.94 10.13
CA PHE A 78 -13.02 -17.29 10.86
C PHE A 78 -13.09 -15.78 10.58
N SER A 79 -13.49 -15.02 11.59
CA SER A 79 -13.63 -13.56 11.46
C SER A 79 -12.27 -12.91 11.21
N LEU A 80 -12.20 -12.10 10.16
CA LEU A 80 -11.04 -11.26 9.86
C LEU A 80 -11.02 -9.97 10.69
N MET A 81 -12.10 -9.67 11.42
CA MET A 81 -12.13 -8.56 12.37
C MET A 81 -11.27 -8.86 13.59
N VAL A 82 -10.34 -7.95 13.91
CA VAL A 82 -9.58 -8.02 15.17
C VAL A 82 -10.44 -7.45 16.28
N LYS A 83 -10.94 -8.33 17.12
CA LYS A 83 -11.77 -8.00 18.29
C LYS A 83 -10.89 -7.67 19.50
N SER A 84 -11.24 -6.63 20.23
CA SER A 84 -10.62 -6.24 21.50
C SER A 84 -11.69 -5.89 22.54
N ASN A 85 -11.28 -5.67 23.77
CA ASN A 85 -12.17 -5.29 24.86
C ASN A 85 -11.64 -4.04 25.56
N LEU A 86 -12.51 -3.08 25.84
CA LEU A 86 -12.21 -1.93 26.67
C LEU A 86 -12.68 -2.22 28.09
N GLY A 87 -11.80 -2.06 29.07
CA GLY A 87 -12.11 -2.31 30.48
C GLY A 87 -10.94 -2.94 31.22
N SER A 88 -11.18 -3.24 32.51
CA SER A 88 -10.18 -3.92 33.33
C SER A 88 -9.96 -5.36 32.83
N PRO A 89 -8.70 -5.87 32.88
CA PRO A 89 -8.42 -7.28 32.60
C PRO A 89 -9.18 -8.27 33.50
N THR A 90 -9.67 -7.81 34.62
CA THR A 90 -10.42 -8.61 35.58
C THR A 90 -11.94 -8.57 35.39
N GLU A 91 -12.44 -7.69 34.52
CA GLU A 91 -13.85 -7.66 34.17
C GLU A 91 -14.19 -8.76 33.19
N ALA A 92 -15.30 -9.45 33.38
CA ALA A 92 -15.80 -10.42 32.44
C ALA A 92 -16.01 -9.76 31.08
N LEU A 93 -15.68 -10.47 29.99
CA LEU A 93 -15.90 -10.02 28.63
C LEU A 93 -17.40 -9.78 28.41
N SER A 94 -17.84 -8.52 28.57
CA SER A 94 -19.22 -8.12 28.29
C SER A 94 -19.32 -7.67 26.84
N GLU A 95 -20.47 -7.88 26.20
CA GLU A 95 -20.70 -7.39 24.84
C GLU A 95 -20.63 -5.86 24.73
N GLU A 96 -20.89 -5.15 25.83
CA GLU A 96 -20.86 -3.69 25.92
C GLU A 96 -19.45 -3.12 25.79
N ASN A 97 -18.42 -3.88 26.22
CA ASN A 97 -17.02 -3.47 26.20
C ASN A 97 -16.28 -3.91 24.92
N VAL A 98 -16.95 -4.60 24.02
CA VAL A 98 -16.35 -5.07 22.78
C VAL A 98 -16.08 -3.90 21.83
N VAL A 99 -14.86 -3.87 21.32
CA VAL A 99 -14.45 -2.98 20.22
C VAL A 99 -13.75 -3.79 19.13
N TYR A 100 -13.70 -3.23 17.93
CA TYR A 100 -12.98 -3.79 16.82
C TYR A 100 -11.93 -2.82 16.31
N LEU A 101 -10.74 -3.33 16.02
CA LEU A 101 -9.79 -2.58 15.22
C LEU A 101 -10.32 -2.51 13.78
N ARG A 102 -10.13 -1.38 13.12
CA ARG A 102 -10.66 -1.16 11.76
C ARG A 102 -9.97 -2.07 10.75
N PRO A 103 -10.71 -2.80 9.89
CA PRO A 103 -10.14 -3.67 8.86
C PRO A 103 -9.75 -2.91 7.59
N GLU A 104 -10.19 -1.63 7.49
CA GLU A 104 -9.99 -0.71 6.37
C GLU A 104 -10.12 0.73 6.84
N THR A 105 -9.64 1.68 6.05
CA THR A 105 -9.65 3.11 6.44
C THR A 105 -10.91 3.84 5.99
N CYS A 106 -11.66 3.33 5.02
CA CYS A 106 -12.86 3.99 4.45
C CYS A 106 -13.98 4.23 5.47
N GLY A 107 -14.14 3.34 6.48
CA GLY A 107 -15.17 3.50 7.50
C GLY A 107 -15.10 4.84 8.24
N GLY A 108 -13.87 5.33 8.52
CA GLY A 108 -13.68 6.66 9.11
C GLY A 108 -14.11 7.79 8.17
N ILE A 109 -13.90 7.62 6.87
CA ILE A 109 -14.30 8.60 5.85
C ILE A 109 -15.81 8.74 5.80
N TYR A 110 -16.56 7.63 5.88
CA TYR A 110 -18.02 7.68 5.85
C TYR A 110 -18.62 8.34 7.10
N LEU A 111 -17.99 8.12 8.26
CA LEU A 111 -18.41 8.78 9.50
C LEU A 111 -18.20 10.30 9.44
N GLU A 112 -17.10 10.73 8.81
CA GLU A 112 -16.74 12.15 8.69
C GLU A 112 -17.34 12.83 7.45
N TYR A 113 -18.07 12.11 6.61
CA TYR A 113 -18.65 12.65 5.37
C TYR A 113 -19.48 13.90 5.62
N LYS A 114 -20.46 13.82 6.53
CA LYS A 114 -21.35 14.94 6.81
C LYS A 114 -20.62 16.11 7.49
N ASN A 115 -19.75 15.82 8.44
CA ASN A 115 -18.94 16.84 9.10
C ASN A 115 -18.05 17.58 8.11
N THR A 116 -17.38 16.86 7.20
CA THR A 116 -16.58 17.45 6.14
C THR A 116 -17.42 18.33 5.21
N MET A 117 -18.56 17.82 4.75
CA MET A 117 -19.45 18.57 3.86
C MET A 117 -19.94 19.88 4.51
N ASP A 118 -20.37 19.80 5.77
CA ASP A 118 -20.95 20.96 6.48
C ASP A 118 -19.89 22.00 6.84
N SER A 119 -18.70 21.57 7.31
CA SER A 119 -17.65 22.47 7.77
C SER A 119 -16.88 23.14 6.64
N THR A 120 -16.63 22.42 5.53
CA THR A 120 -15.87 22.94 4.39
C THR A 120 -16.74 23.50 3.27
N ARG A 121 -18.05 23.25 3.32
CA ARG A 121 -19.05 23.68 2.32
C ARG A 121 -18.70 23.20 0.90
N VAL A 122 -18.08 22.04 0.79
CA VAL A 122 -17.75 21.44 -0.50
C VAL A 122 -19.01 21.02 -1.25
N ARG A 123 -18.91 21.00 -2.57
CA ARG A 123 -19.96 20.53 -3.47
C ARG A 123 -19.55 19.26 -4.16
N LEU A 124 -20.52 18.44 -4.53
CA LEU A 124 -20.26 17.26 -5.37
C LEU A 124 -19.73 17.68 -6.75
N PRO A 125 -18.75 16.99 -7.33
CA PRO A 125 -18.04 15.87 -6.72
C PRO A 125 -16.88 16.33 -5.84
N PHE A 126 -16.59 15.61 -4.75
CA PHE A 126 -15.39 15.82 -3.91
C PHE A 126 -14.90 14.50 -3.32
N GLY A 127 -13.65 14.46 -2.91
CA GLY A 127 -13.04 13.28 -2.30
C GLY A 127 -12.57 13.54 -0.87
N ILE A 128 -12.64 12.50 -0.05
CA ILE A 128 -11.98 12.45 1.25
C ILE A 128 -10.99 11.30 1.19
N ALA A 129 -9.72 11.59 1.50
CA ALA A 129 -8.66 10.59 1.51
C ALA A 129 -8.13 10.40 2.93
N GLN A 130 -7.72 9.18 3.23
CA GLN A 130 -7.07 8.82 4.49
C GLN A 130 -5.90 7.89 4.24
N ILE A 131 -4.80 8.15 4.95
CA ILE A 131 -3.68 7.22 5.08
C ILE A 131 -3.64 6.78 6.54
N GLY A 132 -3.59 5.48 6.80
CA GLY A 132 -3.53 5.01 8.16
C GLY A 132 -3.52 3.49 8.28
N LYS A 133 -3.37 3.03 9.51
CA LYS A 133 -3.32 1.62 9.84
C LYS A 133 -4.68 0.96 9.74
N ALA A 134 -4.67 -0.26 9.19
CA ALA A 134 -5.78 -1.19 9.18
C ALA A 134 -5.32 -2.55 9.74
N PHE A 135 -6.27 -3.35 10.21
CA PHE A 135 -5.99 -4.58 10.94
C PHE A 135 -6.89 -5.69 10.43
N ARG A 136 -6.29 -6.79 9.99
CA ARG A 136 -7.02 -8.01 9.61
C ARG A 136 -6.45 -9.20 10.34
N ASN A 137 -7.31 -9.99 10.96
CA ASN A 137 -6.93 -11.20 11.66
C ASN A 137 -6.58 -12.31 10.66
N GLU A 138 -5.52 -12.08 9.87
CA GLU A 138 -5.05 -13.02 8.87
C GLU A 138 -4.65 -14.36 9.51
N ILE A 139 -5.09 -15.45 8.92
CA ILE A 139 -4.75 -16.80 9.37
C ILE A 139 -3.24 -17.01 9.31
N ILE A 140 -2.61 -16.62 8.19
CA ILE A 140 -1.18 -16.71 7.97
C ILE A 140 -0.67 -15.39 7.37
N ALA A 141 0.11 -14.65 8.17
CA ALA A 141 0.94 -13.58 7.63
C ALA A 141 2.10 -14.21 6.83
N ARG A 142 2.36 -13.70 5.62
CA ARG A 142 3.38 -14.27 4.72
C ARG A 142 3.85 -13.25 3.69
N GLN A 143 4.93 -13.60 2.99
CA GLN A 143 5.47 -12.79 1.90
C GLN A 143 5.94 -11.41 2.38
N PHE A 144 6.70 -11.40 3.49
CA PHE A 144 7.25 -10.21 4.11
C PHE A 144 6.12 -9.21 4.44
N ILE A 145 6.16 -7.97 3.93
CA ILE A 145 5.14 -6.95 4.18
C ILE A 145 3.94 -7.01 3.22
N PHE A 146 3.90 -7.99 2.29
CA PHE A 146 2.80 -8.11 1.35
C PHE A 146 1.47 -8.51 2.03
N ARG A 147 1.54 -9.37 3.06
CA ARG A 147 0.38 -9.79 3.86
C ARG A 147 0.73 -9.88 5.33
N THR A 148 0.29 -8.87 6.08
CA THR A 148 0.50 -8.72 7.52
C THR A 148 -0.85 -8.51 8.22
N ARG A 149 -0.89 -8.70 9.55
CA ARG A 149 -2.11 -8.47 10.34
C ARG A 149 -2.36 -7.00 10.66
N GLU A 150 -1.31 -6.22 10.73
CA GLU A 150 -1.32 -4.75 10.81
C GLU A 150 -0.64 -4.23 9.54
N PHE A 151 -1.28 -3.35 8.81
CA PHE A 151 -0.79 -2.78 7.57
C PHE A 151 -1.30 -1.35 7.40
N GLU A 152 -0.76 -0.64 6.44
CA GLU A 152 -1.20 0.71 6.11
C GLU A 152 -1.94 0.71 4.78
N GLN A 153 -3.05 1.43 4.74
CA GLN A 153 -3.83 1.70 3.54
C GLN A 153 -3.85 3.19 3.24
N MET A 154 -3.88 3.51 1.95
CA MET A 154 -4.24 4.82 1.42
C MET A 154 -5.54 4.65 0.66
N GLU A 155 -6.60 5.26 1.15
CA GLU A 155 -7.93 5.18 0.54
C GLU A 155 -8.47 6.57 0.26
N MET A 156 -9.13 6.70 -0.88
CA MET A 156 -9.91 7.88 -1.25
C MET A 156 -11.31 7.44 -1.62
N GLN A 157 -12.28 8.08 -0.98
CA GLN A 157 -13.71 7.93 -1.29
C GLN A 157 -14.16 9.18 -2.01
N TYR A 158 -14.50 9.04 -3.28
CA TYR A 158 -14.91 10.15 -4.14
C TYR A 158 -16.42 10.16 -4.25
N PHE A 159 -17.03 11.16 -3.59
CA PHE A 159 -18.48 11.35 -3.54
C PHE A 159 -18.95 12.12 -4.76
N LEU A 160 -19.99 11.60 -5.42
CA LEU A 160 -20.43 12.15 -6.69
C LEU A 160 -21.93 11.95 -6.91
N HIS A 161 -22.47 12.69 -7.87
CA HIS A 161 -23.85 12.52 -8.27
C HIS A 161 -24.04 11.16 -8.99
N PRO A 162 -25.13 10.41 -8.74
CA PRO A 162 -25.35 9.09 -9.35
C PRO A 162 -25.14 9.04 -10.87
N LYS A 163 -25.58 10.07 -11.57
CA LYS A 163 -25.48 10.19 -13.04
C LYS A 163 -24.04 10.31 -13.55
N GLN A 164 -23.07 10.65 -12.69
CA GLN A 164 -21.67 10.86 -13.05
C GLN A 164 -20.81 9.60 -12.79
N MET A 165 -21.36 8.55 -12.21
CA MET A 165 -20.59 7.39 -11.75
C MET A 165 -19.70 6.82 -12.86
N GLN A 166 -20.27 6.46 -14.00
CA GLN A 166 -19.50 5.80 -15.07
C GLN A 166 -18.37 6.68 -15.62
N GLU A 167 -18.68 7.97 -15.90
CA GLU A 167 -17.68 8.92 -16.38
C GLU A 167 -16.51 9.09 -15.40
N LYS A 168 -16.83 9.30 -14.12
CA LYS A 168 -15.82 9.55 -13.09
C LYS A 168 -15.05 8.29 -12.73
N TYR A 169 -15.68 7.13 -12.80
CA TYR A 169 -15.02 5.84 -12.60
C TYR A 169 -13.94 5.59 -13.65
N GLU A 170 -14.26 5.75 -14.94
CA GLU A 170 -13.27 5.61 -16.02
C GLU A 170 -12.16 6.68 -15.94
N MET A 171 -12.53 7.92 -15.58
CA MET A 171 -11.54 8.97 -15.34
C MET A 171 -10.53 8.58 -14.26
N TRP A 172 -11.00 8.06 -13.11
CA TRP A 172 -10.12 7.68 -12.02
C TRP A 172 -9.29 6.43 -12.33
N LYS A 173 -9.84 5.46 -13.04
CA LYS A 173 -9.05 4.32 -13.56
C LYS A 173 -7.86 4.83 -14.36
N LYS A 174 -8.11 5.76 -15.30
CA LYS A 174 -7.03 6.34 -16.10
C LYS A 174 -6.02 7.10 -15.24
N ILE A 175 -6.47 7.96 -14.34
CA ILE A 175 -5.59 8.74 -13.45
C ILE A 175 -4.69 7.81 -12.62
N ARG A 176 -5.25 6.73 -12.06
CA ARG A 176 -4.47 5.79 -11.26
C ARG A 176 -3.48 5.00 -12.10
N TRP A 177 -3.87 4.55 -13.27
CA TRP A 177 -2.97 3.87 -14.21
C TRP A 177 -1.81 4.78 -14.63
N ASP A 178 -2.11 5.99 -15.12
CA ASP A 178 -1.11 6.96 -15.55
C ASP A 178 -0.12 7.31 -14.43
N TRP A 179 -0.59 7.35 -13.17
CA TRP A 179 0.26 7.59 -12.00
C TRP A 179 1.36 6.53 -11.84
N TYR A 180 1.05 5.25 -12.04
CA TYR A 180 2.07 4.19 -11.98
C TYR A 180 3.10 4.36 -13.09
N LEU A 181 2.67 4.67 -14.31
CA LEU A 181 3.56 4.90 -15.45
C LEU A 181 4.46 6.12 -15.21
N GLU A 182 3.92 7.19 -14.65
CA GLU A 182 4.67 8.41 -14.31
C GLU A 182 5.82 8.15 -13.32
N PHE A 183 5.65 7.19 -12.41
CA PHE A 183 6.71 6.77 -11.49
C PHE A 183 7.60 5.64 -12.03
N GLY A 184 7.57 5.41 -13.34
CA GLY A 184 8.49 4.51 -14.04
C GLY A 184 8.12 3.03 -13.99
N ILE A 185 6.89 2.69 -13.56
CA ILE A 185 6.39 1.32 -13.73
C ILE A 185 6.08 1.11 -15.20
N LEU A 186 6.54 0.00 -15.77
CA LEU A 186 6.28 -0.30 -17.18
C LEU A 186 4.87 -0.84 -17.38
N GLU A 187 4.28 -0.55 -18.53
CA GLU A 187 2.92 -1.02 -18.85
C GLU A 187 2.80 -2.54 -18.83
N ASP A 188 3.88 -3.25 -19.22
CA ASP A 188 3.96 -4.72 -19.19
C ASP A 188 4.11 -5.29 -17.75
N ASP A 189 4.52 -4.46 -16.80
CA ASP A 189 4.68 -4.85 -15.39
C ASP A 189 3.35 -4.76 -14.61
N ILE A 190 2.32 -4.09 -15.13
CA ILE A 190 1.01 -3.93 -14.50
C ILE A 190 -0.12 -4.42 -15.42
N ARG A 191 -1.23 -4.78 -14.83
CA ARG A 191 -2.45 -5.14 -15.57
C ARG A 191 -3.71 -4.81 -14.82
N TRP A 192 -4.82 -4.69 -15.53
CA TRP A 192 -6.14 -4.66 -14.96
C TRP A 192 -6.63 -6.09 -14.70
N TYR A 193 -7.15 -6.30 -13.50
CA TYR A 193 -7.89 -7.51 -13.14
C TYR A 193 -9.34 -7.12 -12.84
N LYS A 194 -10.29 -7.59 -13.66
CA LYS A 194 -11.72 -7.36 -13.45
C LYS A 194 -12.30 -8.41 -12.53
N HIS A 195 -13.00 -7.98 -11.48
CA HIS A 195 -13.71 -8.89 -10.61
C HIS A 195 -14.99 -9.40 -11.28
N GLU A 196 -15.09 -10.71 -11.45
CA GLU A 196 -16.31 -11.36 -11.97
C GLU A 196 -17.41 -11.41 -10.91
N LYS A 197 -17.03 -11.58 -9.63
CA LYS A 197 -17.94 -11.60 -8.48
C LYS A 197 -17.76 -10.34 -7.67
N LEU A 198 -18.76 -9.46 -7.73
CA LEU A 198 -18.73 -8.19 -7.03
C LEU A 198 -19.15 -8.37 -5.55
N ALA A 199 -18.61 -7.50 -4.68
CA ALA A 199 -19.17 -7.31 -3.35
C ALA A 199 -20.60 -6.73 -3.49
N HIS A 200 -21.44 -6.99 -2.50
CA HIS A 200 -22.86 -6.58 -2.52
C HIS A 200 -23.09 -5.07 -2.67
N TYR A 201 -22.10 -4.28 -2.38
CA TYR A 201 -22.13 -2.81 -2.48
C TYR A 201 -21.56 -2.27 -3.80
N ALA A 202 -20.86 -3.07 -4.60
CA ALA A 202 -20.17 -2.61 -5.79
C ALA A 202 -20.95 -2.97 -7.06
N SER A 203 -21.06 -2.01 -7.98
CA SER A 203 -21.58 -2.24 -9.33
C SER A 203 -20.47 -2.62 -10.32
N GLU A 204 -19.23 -2.22 -10.03
CA GLU A 204 -18.07 -2.56 -10.82
C GLU A 204 -16.81 -2.51 -9.92
N ALA A 205 -15.86 -3.42 -10.16
CA ALA A 205 -14.60 -3.48 -9.41
C ALA A 205 -13.47 -3.96 -10.32
N TYR A 206 -12.36 -3.25 -10.26
CA TYR A 206 -11.09 -3.63 -10.88
C TYR A 206 -9.96 -3.49 -9.88
N ASP A 207 -8.97 -4.36 -10.01
CA ASP A 207 -7.67 -4.19 -9.36
C ASP A 207 -6.61 -3.80 -10.38
N ILE A 208 -5.65 -3.00 -9.96
CA ILE A 208 -4.34 -2.92 -10.61
C ILE A 208 -3.47 -3.96 -9.94
N GLU A 209 -2.97 -4.91 -10.74
CA GLU A 209 -2.01 -5.92 -10.30
C GLU A 209 -0.63 -5.61 -10.87
N TYR A 210 0.42 -5.82 -10.06
CA TYR A 210 1.81 -5.71 -10.46
C TYR A 210 2.48 -7.09 -10.51
N ASN A 211 3.33 -7.31 -11.50
CA ASN A 211 4.08 -8.53 -11.72
C ASN A 211 5.35 -8.56 -10.84
N PHE A 212 5.18 -8.99 -9.60
CA PHE A 212 6.29 -9.10 -8.66
C PHE A 212 7.28 -10.20 -9.06
N LYS A 213 8.54 -9.86 -9.27
CA LYS A 213 9.63 -10.81 -9.49
C LYS A 213 9.83 -11.70 -8.25
N TYR A 214 9.87 -11.06 -7.07
CA TYR A 214 10.07 -11.72 -5.78
C TYR A 214 8.90 -12.64 -5.38
N LEU A 215 7.65 -12.26 -5.67
CA LEU A 215 6.45 -13.03 -5.28
C LEU A 215 5.99 -14.01 -6.37
N GLY A 216 6.61 -13.98 -7.54
CA GLY A 216 6.29 -14.85 -8.66
C GLY A 216 4.94 -14.56 -9.32
N GLY A 217 4.83 -13.42 -10.00
CA GLY A 217 3.68 -13.08 -10.83
C GLY A 217 2.80 -11.96 -10.31
N PHE A 218 1.69 -11.75 -10.99
CA PHE A 218 0.77 -10.66 -10.74
C PHE A 218 0.08 -10.77 -9.39
N LYS A 219 0.08 -9.67 -8.64
CA LYS A 219 -0.59 -9.51 -7.35
C LYS A 219 -1.22 -8.14 -7.27
N GLU A 220 -2.38 -8.07 -6.65
CA GLU A 220 -3.12 -6.84 -6.36
C GLU A 220 -2.28 -5.84 -5.57
N ILE A 221 -2.23 -4.60 -6.04
CA ILE A 221 -1.62 -3.44 -5.38
C ILE A 221 -2.63 -2.35 -5.07
N GLU A 222 -3.66 -2.17 -5.91
CA GLU A 222 -4.71 -1.16 -5.74
C GLU A 222 -6.05 -1.68 -6.24
N GLY A 223 -7.12 -1.49 -5.46
CA GLY A 223 -8.49 -1.70 -5.88
C GLY A 223 -9.17 -0.41 -6.29
N ILE A 224 -9.99 -0.46 -7.35
CA ILE A 224 -10.81 0.66 -7.82
C ILE A 224 -12.25 0.18 -7.96
N HIS A 225 -13.16 0.74 -7.14
CA HIS A 225 -14.50 0.21 -6.95
C HIS A 225 -15.58 1.27 -7.17
N ALA A 226 -16.60 0.94 -7.93
CA ALA A 226 -17.84 1.71 -8.01
C ALA A 226 -18.81 1.18 -6.94
N ARG A 227 -18.77 1.78 -5.74
CA ARG A 227 -19.50 1.29 -4.54
C ARG A 227 -20.98 1.72 -4.51
N GLY A 228 -21.39 2.67 -5.36
CA GLY A 228 -22.74 3.21 -5.30
C GLY A 228 -23.02 3.98 -4.02
N ASN A 229 -24.25 3.95 -3.54
CA ASN A 229 -24.67 4.69 -2.33
C ASN A 229 -24.85 3.79 -1.10
N TRP A 230 -24.48 2.53 -1.18
CA TRP A 230 -24.76 1.52 -0.15
C TRP A 230 -24.20 1.93 1.22
N ASP A 231 -22.93 2.32 1.29
CA ASP A 231 -22.26 2.66 2.56
C ASP A 231 -22.94 3.82 3.28
N LEU A 232 -23.18 4.95 2.60
CA LEU A 232 -23.86 6.10 3.21
C LEU A 232 -25.31 5.76 3.57
N SER A 233 -26.00 4.95 2.77
CA SER A 233 -27.35 4.49 3.07
C SER A 233 -27.41 3.66 4.34
N GLN A 234 -26.48 2.72 4.54
CA GLN A 234 -26.40 1.92 5.75
C GLN A 234 -26.01 2.78 6.96
N HIS A 235 -25.00 3.63 6.84
CA HIS A 235 -24.62 4.53 7.93
C HIS A 235 -25.75 5.48 8.30
N SER A 236 -26.50 6.03 7.34
CA SER A 236 -27.70 6.83 7.60
C SER A 236 -28.75 6.05 8.36
N LYS A 237 -29.06 4.82 7.93
CA LYS A 237 -30.03 3.93 8.56
C LYS A 237 -29.67 3.59 10.01
N PHE A 238 -28.41 3.24 10.27
CA PHE A 238 -27.96 2.81 11.60
C PHE A 238 -27.76 3.97 12.58
N SER A 239 -27.40 5.16 12.10
CA SER A 239 -27.19 6.34 12.93
C SER A 239 -28.45 7.18 13.12
N GLY A 240 -29.45 7.07 12.23
CA GLY A 240 -30.60 7.96 12.14
C GLY A 240 -30.26 9.36 11.58
N VAL A 241 -29.00 9.59 11.14
CA VAL A 241 -28.55 10.86 10.55
C VAL A 241 -28.78 10.84 9.07
N ASP A 242 -29.38 11.90 8.52
CA ASP A 242 -29.55 12.08 7.09
C ASP A 242 -28.21 12.41 6.44
N LEU A 243 -27.68 11.49 5.63
CA LEU A 243 -26.44 11.64 4.86
C LEU A 243 -26.69 11.99 3.40
N SER A 244 -27.88 12.44 3.05
CA SER A 244 -28.18 12.91 1.70
C SER A 244 -27.54 14.27 1.42
N TYR A 245 -27.27 14.51 0.13
CA TYR A 245 -26.82 15.78 -0.40
C TYR A 245 -28.00 16.47 -1.12
N PHE A 246 -28.16 17.76 -0.89
CA PHE A 246 -29.10 18.61 -1.63
C PHE A 246 -28.33 19.45 -2.63
N ASP A 247 -28.59 19.24 -3.90
CA ASP A 247 -28.02 20.05 -4.98
C ASP A 247 -28.83 21.31 -5.19
N GLU A 248 -28.28 22.47 -4.86
CA GLU A 248 -28.92 23.76 -5.01
C GLU A 248 -29.23 24.13 -6.47
N LYS A 249 -28.49 23.60 -7.44
CA LYS A 249 -28.67 23.88 -8.86
C LYS A 249 -29.81 23.08 -9.44
N THR A 250 -29.84 21.77 -9.17
CA THR A 250 -30.89 20.88 -9.72
C THR A 250 -32.11 20.78 -8.82
N LYS A 251 -32.00 21.25 -7.55
CA LYS A 251 -33.03 21.08 -6.49
C LYS A 251 -33.31 19.60 -6.16
N GLU A 252 -32.44 18.71 -6.58
CA GLU A 252 -32.54 17.28 -6.28
C GLU A 252 -31.86 16.95 -4.93
N LYS A 253 -32.49 16.05 -4.18
CA LYS A 253 -31.92 15.48 -2.95
C LYS A 253 -31.65 14.00 -3.19
N SER A 254 -30.41 13.56 -2.99
CA SER A 254 -30.02 12.17 -3.18
C SER A 254 -28.85 11.79 -2.24
N ILE A 255 -28.74 10.51 -1.93
CA ILE A 255 -27.52 10.00 -1.28
C ILE A 255 -26.44 9.88 -2.36
N PRO A 256 -25.28 10.51 -2.18
CA PRO A 256 -24.20 10.43 -3.16
C PRO A 256 -23.75 9.00 -3.43
N HIS A 257 -23.34 8.76 -4.65
CA HIS A 257 -22.60 7.56 -5.01
C HIS A 257 -21.12 7.73 -4.67
N ILE A 258 -20.44 6.62 -4.43
CA ILE A 258 -19.05 6.59 -4.02
C ILE A 258 -18.25 5.81 -5.04
N MET A 259 -17.19 6.42 -5.54
CA MET A 259 -16.11 5.74 -6.23
C MET A 259 -14.90 5.68 -5.29
N GLU A 260 -14.32 4.51 -5.14
CA GLU A 260 -13.20 4.24 -4.25
C GLU A 260 -11.91 3.96 -5.02
N THR A 261 -10.80 4.50 -4.53
CA THR A 261 -9.46 3.93 -4.78
C THR A 261 -8.85 3.51 -3.45
N SER A 262 -8.35 2.28 -3.39
CA SER A 262 -7.80 1.68 -2.17
C SER A 262 -6.46 1.03 -2.46
N VAL A 263 -5.40 1.56 -1.87
CA VAL A 263 -4.01 1.13 -2.06
C VAL A 263 -3.47 0.54 -0.77
N GLY A 264 -2.94 -0.67 -0.84
CA GLY A 264 -2.11 -1.22 0.23
C GLY A 264 -0.74 -0.54 0.25
N LEU A 265 -0.48 0.39 1.19
CA LEU A 265 0.79 1.15 1.23
C LEU A 265 2.01 0.23 1.33
N ASN A 266 1.92 -0.82 2.15
CA ASN A 266 3.00 -1.81 2.27
C ASN A 266 3.26 -2.55 0.95
N ARG A 267 2.20 -2.88 0.18
CA ARG A 267 2.33 -3.52 -1.14
C ARG A 267 2.91 -2.57 -2.16
N LEU A 268 2.49 -1.31 -2.15
CA LEU A 268 3.03 -0.26 -3.02
C LEU A 268 4.51 -0.03 -2.74
N PHE A 269 4.91 0.06 -1.48
CA PHE A 269 6.31 0.17 -1.08
C PHE A 269 7.13 -1.03 -1.59
N LEU A 270 6.62 -2.26 -1.41
CA LEU A 270 7.27 -3.47 -1.88
C LEU A 270 7.39 -3.49 -3.41
N MET A 271 6.39 -3.03 -4.13
CA MET A 271 6.41 -2.89 -5.59
C MET A 271 7.54 -1.96 -6.05
N PHE A 272 7.66 -0.79 -5.44
CA PHE A 272 8.74 0.14 -5.80
C PHE A 272 10.12 -0.40 -5.44
N LEU A 273 10.26 -1.15 -4.35
CA LEU A 273 11.52 -1.87 -4.04
C LEU A 273 11.85 -2.93 -5.09
N ASP A 274 10.87 -3.78 -5.44
CA ASP A 274 11.03 -4.84 -6.45
C ASP A 274 11.41 -4.27 -7.82
N LYS A 275 10.80 -3.14 -8.19
CA LYS A 275 11.11 -2.42 -9.44
C LYS A 275 12.49 -1.79 -9.42
N ALA A 276 12.86 -1.16 -8.32
CA ALA A 276 14.11 -0.40 -8.21
C ALA A 276 15.34 -1.30 -8.07
N TYR A 277 15.19 -2.51 -7.51
CA TYR A 277 16.31 -3.41 -7.30
C TYR A 277 16.97 -3.84 -8.59
N THR A 278 18.25 -3.53 -8.72
CA THR A 278 19.03 -3.81 -9.93
C THR A 278 20.43 -4.30 -9.54
N GLU A 279 20.88 -5.36 -10.21
CA GLU A 279 22.25 -5.84 -10.14
C GLU A 279 22.95 -5.53 -11.46
N GLU A 280 24.07 -4.83 -11.40
CA GLU A 280 24.87 -4.42 -12.56
C GLU A 280 26.28 -4.99 -12.44
N ASN A 281 26.84 -5.44 -13.55
CA ASN A 281 28.26 -5.81 -13.61
C ASN A 281 29.10 -4.58 -13.98
N THR A 282 29.93 -4.12 -13.06
CA THR A 282 30.76 -2.94 -13.25
C THR A 282 32.23 -3.34 -13.03
N GLY A 283 32.96 -3.53 -14.14
CA GLY A 283 34.39 -3.85 -14.07
C GLY A 283 34.72 -5.20 -13.42
N GLY A 284 33.81 -6.20 -13.48
CA GLY A 284 33.99 -7.52 -12.90
C GLY A 284 33.46 -7.65 -11.45
N GLU A 285 32.94 -6.59 -10.87
CA GLU A 285 32.25 -6.60 -9.57
C GLU A 285 30.75 -6.37 -9.75
N THR A 286 29.94 -7.03 -8.93
CA THR A 286 28.49 -6.80 -8.88
C THR A 286 28.21 -5.51 -8.10
N ARG A 287 27.54 -4.58 -8.74
CA ARG A 287 26.98 -3.36 -8.15
C ARG A 287 25.49 -3.58 -7.87
N ILE A 288 25.09 -3.52 -6.62
CA ILE A 288 23.68 -3.50 -6.21
C ILE A 288 23.24 -2.03 -6.12
N VAL A 289 22.11 -1.71 -6.76
CA VAL A 289 21.58 -0.36 -6.76
C VAL A 289 20.06 -0.38 -6.73
N LEU A 290 19.47 0.50 -5.91
CA LEU A 290 18.04 0.79 -5.93
C LEU A 290 17.77 2.00 -6.85
N LYS A 291 17.28 1.72 -8.05
CA LYS A 291 16.96 2.75 -9.06
C LYS A 291 15.54 3.30 -8.87
N PHE A 292 15.31 3.91 -7.71
CA PHE A 292 14.06 4.64 -7.50
C PHE A 292 13.93 5.83 -8.44
N ASP A 293 12.70 6.18 -8.81
CA ASP A 293 12.41 7.55 -9.24
C ASP A 293 12.96 8.53 -8.19
N LYS A 294 13.61 9.59 -8.65
CA LYS A 294 14.30 10.55 -7.76
C LYS A 294 13.37 11.15 -6.71
N ARG A 295 12.07 11.29 -7.04
CA ARG A 295 11.01 11.77 -6.14
C ARG A 295 10.74 10.79 -4.99
N LEU A 296 10.96 9.48 -5.19
CA LEU A 296 10.72 8.43 -4.20
C LEU A 296 11.95 8.09 -3.36
N SER A 297 13.16 8.46 -3.79
CA SER A 297 14.38 8.18 -3.04
C SER A 297 14.32 8.79 -1.64
N PRO A 298 14.59 8.03 -0.55
CA PRO A 298 14.49 8.54 0.82
C PRO A 298 15.53 9.62 1.11
N ILE A 299 16.76 9.44 0.63
CA ILE A 299 17.82 10.45 0.65
C ILE A 299 17.99 10.97 -0.76
N LYS A 300 18.01 12.30 -0.92
CA LYS A 300 18.15 12.94 -2.23
C LYS A 300 19.60 13.20 -2.61
N ILE A 301 20.39 13.57 -1.62
CA ILE A 301 21.77 13.99 -1.80
C ILE A 301 22.61 13.44 -0.66
N ALA A 302 23.72 12.78 -0.99
CA ALA A 302 24.73 12.44 -0.01
C ALA A 302 25.98 13.30 -0.22
N VAL A 303 26.62 13.74 0.86
CA VAL A 303 27.79 14.61 0.81
C VAL A 303 28.98 13.94 1.51
N PHE A 304 30.10 13.89 0.82
CA PHE A 304 31.31 13.24 1.29
C PHE A 304 32.55 14.15 1.22
N PRO A 305 33.43 14.16 2.22
CA PRO A 305 34.82 14.56 2.01
C PRO A 305 35.55 13.47 1.23
N LEU A 306 36.47 13.77 0.33
CA LEU A 306 37.31 12.79 -0.35
C LEU A 306 38.08 11.92 0.67
N LEU A 307 38.69 12.57 1.67
CA LEU A 307 39.46 11.93 2.72
C LEU A 307 39.02 12.38 4.12
N LYS A 308 38.65 11.41 4.98
CA LYS A 308 38.22 11.69 6.37
C LYS A 308 39.31 12.19 7.32
N ASN A 309 40.57 11.95 7.01
CA ASN A 309 41.72 12.36 7.80
C ASN A 309 42.27 13.72 7.40
N LYS A 310 41.55 14.49 6.63
CA LYS A 310 41.84 15.85 6.20
C LYS A 310 40.74 16.81 6.72
N PRO A 311 40.92 17.43 7.89
CA PRO A 311 39.91 18.29 8.50
C PRO A 311 39.36 19.34 7.53
N GLU A 312 40.22 19.95 6.73
CA GLU A 312 39.83 20.97 5.75
C GLU A 312 38.81 20.46 4.73
N LEU A 313 38.94 19.19 4.26
CA LEU A 313 37.97 18.59 3.36
C LEU A 313 36.67 18.24 4.10
N VAL A 314 36.78 17.74 5.34
CA VAL A 314 35.63 17.39 6.17
C VAL A 314 34.79 18.58 6.52
N ASP A 315 35.42 19.67 7.00
CA ASP A 315 34.73 20.89 7.44
C ASP A 315 33.99 21.57 6.27
N ASN A 316 34.60 21.63 5.10
CA ASN A 316 33.96 22.22 3.93
C ASN A 316 32.83 21.30 3.33
N ALA A 317 33.04 20.00 3.30
CA ALA A 317 31.97 19.07 2.91
C ALA A 317 30.77 19.19 3.89
N TYR A 318 31.04 19.31 5.20
CA TYR A 318 29.98 19.48 6.19
C TYR A 318 29.22 20.81 6.02
N LYS A 319 29.89 21.91 5.67
CA LYS A 319 29.21 23.18 5.37
C LYS A 319 28.26 23.07 4.20
N ILE A 320 28.62 22.28 3.14
CA ILE A 320 27.75 22.02 2.01
C ILE A 320 26.54 21.19 2.44
N PHE A 321 26.76 20.12 3.20
CA PHE A 321 25.70 19.32 3.78
C PHE A 321 24.75 20.17 4.62
N ASP A 322 25.30 21.00 5.54
CA ASP A 322 24.50 21.83 6.43
C ASP A 322 23.61 22.82 5.64
N LYS A 323 24.16 23.42 4.57
CA LYS A 323 23.36 24.27 3.67
C LYS A 323 22.24 23.55 2.95
N LEU A 324 22.51 22.35 2.38
CA LEU A 324 21.56 21.64 1.55
C LEU A 324 20.47 20.94 2.36
N ARG A 325 20.76 20.43 3.57
CA ARG A 325 19.79 19.69 4.40
C ARG A 325 18.58 20.51 4.85
N HIS A 326 18.62 21.83 4.75
CA HIS A 326 17.48 22.70 5.03
C HIS A 326 16.41 22.67 3.92
N LYS A 327 16.75 22.13 2.73
CA LYS A 327 15.87 22.09 1.57
C LYS A 327 15.65 20.68 1.02
N PHE A 328 16.63 19.80 1.21
CA PHE A 328 16.60 18.44 0.67
C PHE A 328 16.87 17.43 1.79
N MET A 329 16.35 16.23 1.64
CA MET A 329 16.75 15.11 2.49
C MET A 329 18.17 14.70 2.14
N CYS A 330 19.11 15.08 3.01
CA CYS A 330 20.54 14.89 2.80
C CYS A 330 21.15 13.97 3.85
N GLU A 331 22.21 13.25 3.46
CA GLU A 331 23.06 12.46 4.36
C GLU A 331 24.53 12.93 4.24
N PHE A 332 25.24 12.98 5.36
CA PHE A 332 26.68 13.21 5.40
C PHE A 332 27.38 11.92 5.80
N ASP A 333 28.40 11.51 5.04
CA ASP A 333 29.13 10.28 5.32
C ASP A 333 30.65 10.49 5.09
N ASP A 334 31.42 10.33 6.15
CA ASP A 334 32.90 10.36 6.11
C ASP A 334 33.51 9.00 6.45
N ASN A 335 32.69 7.97 6.62
CA ASN A 335 33.14 6.66 7.12
C ASN A 335 33.67 5.74 6.00
N GLY A 336 34.81 5.15 6.20
CA GLY A 336 35.48 4.27 5.25
C GLY A 336 36.10 5.02 4.06
N ASN A 337 36.40 4.32 2.97
CA ASN A 337 36.89 4.94 1.73
C ASN A 337 35.74 5.42 0.85
N ILE A 338 36.07 6.31 -0.10
CA ILE A 338 35.07 6.96 -0.97
C ILE A 338 34.26 5.95 -1.80
N GLY A 339 34.85 4.86 -2.28
CA GLY A 339 34.15 3.83 -3.05
C GLY A 339 33.06 3.12 -2.22
N LYS A 340 33.35 2.84 -0.92
CA LYS A 340 32.35 2.25 -0.02
C LYS A 340 31.21 3.21 0.29
N ARG A 341 31.45 4.52 0.36
CA ARG A 341 30.41 5.53 0.56
C ARG A 341 29.46 5.59 -0.63
N TYR A 342 29.98 5.61 -1.85
CA TYR A 342 29.16 5.52 -3.05
C TYR A 342 28.32 4.25 -3.08
N ARG A 343 28.90 3.09 -2.72
CA ARG A 343 28.15 1.82 -2.69
C ARG A 343 26.97 1.87 -1.73
N ARG A 344 27.16 2.36 -0.50
CA ARG A 344 26.07 2.50 0.47
C ARG A 344 24.93 3.36 -0.08
N GLN A 345 25.25 4.43 -0.79
CA GLN A 345 24.24 5.30 -1.36
C GLN A 345 23.56 4.71 -2.60
N ASP A 346 24.28 3.93 -3.39
CA ASP A 346 23.69 3.14 -4.47
C ASP A 346 22.67 2.12 -3.91
N GLU A 347 23.03 1.41 -2.83
CA GLU A 347 22.20 0.41 -2.17
C GLU A 347 20.92 0.97 -1.54
N ILE A 348 20.93 2.20 -1.05
CA ILE A 348 19.72 2.87 -0.52
C ILE A 348 18.99 3.74 -1.54
N GLY A 349 19.55 3.87 -2.75
CA GLY A 349 18.92 4.55 -3.88
C GLY A 349 19.04 6.06 -3.89
N THR A 350 20.08 6.64 -3.28
CA THR A 350 20.35 8.09 -3.33
C THR A 350 20.73 8.54 -4.74
N PRO A 351 19.96 9.45 -5.38
CA PRO A 351 20.18 9.80 -6.77
C PRO A 351 21.47 10.59 -7.02
N TYR A 352 21.90 11.41 -6.06
CA TYR A 352 23.09 12.25 -6.21
C TYR A 352 24.05 12.16 -5.04
N CYS A 353 25.33 12.04 -5.35
CA CYS A 353 26.39 12.08 -4.34
C CYS A 353 27.38 13.23 -4.67
N ILE A 354 27.67 14.06 -3.68
CA ILE A 354 28.64 15.15 -3.75
C ILE A 354 29.93 14.69 -3.10
N THR A 355 31.07 14.91 -3.78
CA THR A 355 32.40 14.73 -3.19
C THR A 355 33.13 16.07 -3.17
N PHE A 356 33.55 16.51 -1.98
CA PHE A 356 34.47 17.64 -1.79
C PHE A 356 35.91 17.10 -1.77
N ASP A 357 36.71 17.54 -2.71
CA ASP A 357 38.10 17.11 -2.94
C ASP A 357 39.10 18.24 -2.84
N PHE A 358 40.39 17.96 -3.12
CA PHE A 358 41.46 18.98 -3.06
C PHE A 358 41.34 20.07 -4.12
N ASP A 359 40.75 19.76 -5.27
CA ASP A 359 40.52 20.75 -6.31
C ASP A 359 39.36 21.69 -5.93
N SER A 360 38.41 21.19 -5.14
CA SER A 360 37.32 22.00 -4.57
C SER A 360 37.81 23.20 -3.74
N LEU A 361 38.96 23.05 -3.10
CA LEU A 361 39.60 24.14 -2.35
C LEU A 361 40.12 25.28 -3.26
N LYS A 362 40.34 24.98 -4.55
CA LYS A 362 40.93 25.92 -5.50
C LYS A 362 39.89 26.56 -6.40
N ASP A 363 38.92 25.77 -6.87
CA ASP A 363 37.98 26.14 -7.95
C ASP A 363 36.56 26.42 -7.45
N ASN A 364 36.31 26.30 -6.14
CA ASN A 364 34.98 26.42 -5.54
C ASN A 364 33.91 25.51 -6.21
N CYS A 365 34.35 24.34 -6.75
CA CYS A 365 33.46 23.36 -7.35
C CYS A 365 33.56 22.03 -6.60
N VAL A 366 32.52 21.24 -6.67
CA VAL A 366 32.48 19.87 -6.15
C VAL A 366 32.14 18.87 -7.25
N THR A 367 32.52 17.61 -7.05
CA THR A 367 32.11 16.54 -7.95
C THR A 367 30.74 16.06 -7.56
N VAL A 368 29.76 16.13 -8.46
CA VAL A 368 28.43 15.54 -8.32
C VAL A 368 28.34 14.29 -9.17
N ARG A 369 28.02 13.15 -8.56
CA ARG A 369 27.83 11.86 -9.25
C ARG A 369 26.34 11.52 -9.32
N ASP A 370 25.88 11.22 -10.51
CA ASP A 370 24.54 10.66 -10.76
C ASP A 370 24.57 9.13 -10.52
N ARG A 371 23.59 8.61 -9.76
CA ARG A 371 23.46 7.20 -9.40
C ARG A 371 23.28 6.29 -10.61
N ASP A 372 22.42 6.68 -11.55
CA ASP A 372 21.96 5.79 -12.63
C ASP A 372 23.00 5.66 -13.73
N THR A 373 23.67 6.74 -14.06
CA THR A 373 24.68 6.80 -15.12
C THR A 373 26.11 6.66 -14.63
N MET A 374 26.33 6.83 -13.33
CA MET A 374 27.65 6.94 -12.66
C MET A 374 28.52 8.11 -13.19
N LYS A 375 27.96 8.95 -14.04
CA LYS A 375 28.67 10.13 -14.54
C LYS A 375 28.93 11.13 -13.42
N GLN A 376 30.08 11.78 -13.52
CA GLN A 376 30.53 12.79 -12.57
C GLN A 376 30.69 14.12 -13.28
N GLU A 377 30.18 15.17 -12.67
CA GLU A 377 30.25 16.55 -13.17
C GLU A 377 30.82 17.47 -12.11
N ARG A 378 31.58 18.49 -12.53
CA ARG A 378 32.08 19.56 -11.65
C ARG A 378 31.03 20.67 -11.60
N ILE A 379 30.47 20.90 -10.43
CA ILE A 379 29.42 21.92 -10.19
C ILE A 379 29.93 22.93 -9.18
N ASN A 380 29.78 24.24 -9.49
CA ASN A 380 30.10 25.30 -8.56
C ASN A 380 29.22 25.22 -7.31
N ILE A 381 29.81 25.37 -6.11
CA ILE A 381 29.12 25.20 -4.82
C ILE A 381 27.94 26.17 -4.68
N ASP A 382 28.03 27.36 -5.23
CA ASP A 382 26.98 28.37 -5.14
C ASP A 382 25.77 28.03 -6.03
N LEU A 383 25.96 27.17 -7.03
CA LEU A 383 24.90 26.71 -7.96
C LEU A 383 24.25 25.40 -7.56
N LEU A 384 24.73 24.69 -6.52
CA LEU A 384 24.22 23.35 -6.13
C LEU A 384 22.73 23.34 -5.85
N GLU A 385 22.22 24.32 -5.14
CA GLU A 385 20.80 24.39 -4.81
C GLU A 385 19.92 24.47 -6.07
N LYS A 386 20.32 25.34 -7.01
CA LYS A 386 19.61 25.44 -8.29
C LYS A 386 19.72 24.14 -9.08
N TYR A 387 20.90 23.56 -9.16
CA TYR A 387 21.14 22.30 -9.84
C TYR A 387 20.22 21.18 -9.34
N PHE A 388 20.10 21.03 -8.01
CA PHE A 388 19.25 19.98 -7.45
C PHE A 388 17.75 20.28 -7.55
N ASN A 389 17.34 21.54 -7.46
CA ASN A 389 15.94 21.90 -7.74
C ASN A 389 15.55 21.53 -9.17
N ASP A 390 16.42 21.79 -10.15
CA ASP A 390 16.14 21.51 -11.56
C ASP A 390 16.17 20.00 -11.88
N ASN A 391 16.91 19.18 -11.12
CA ASN A 391 17.15 17.76 -11.42
C ASN A 391 16.44 16.74 -10.51
N LEU A 392 15.89 17.16 -9.37
CA LEU A 392 15.16 16.27 -8.45
C LEU A 392 13.64 16.32 -8.63
N VAL A 393 13.13 17.36 -9.27
CA VAL A 393 11.68 17.61 -9.43
C VAL A 393 11.19 17.30 -10.85
N SER A 394 12.14 17.11 -11.78
CA SER A 394 11.84 16.81 -13.18
C SER A 394 11.69 15.30 -13.45
#